data_c067b2c75f4210978b2ca67243d3ed6e
#
_entry.id   c067b2c75f4210978b2ca67243d3ed6e
#
_cell.length_a   1.000
_cell.length_b   1.000
_cell.length_c   1.000
_cell.angle_alpha   90.00
_cell.angle_beta   90.00
_cell.angle_gamma   90.00
#
_symmetry.space_group_name_H-M   'P 1'
#
loop_
_entity.id
_entity.type
_entity.pdbx_description
1 polymer ?
#
loop_
_entity_poly.entity_id
_entity_poly.type
_entity_poly.pdbx_seq_one_letter_code
_entity_poly.pdbx_strand_id
1 'polypeptide(L)'
;MKYELDTSTATYFETPTQSRTLYRIKALKDFADIKAGTYGGYIEDYKNLSHDGDCWVYDNAKVMGSATVKGDAKIKDEAIVSQKANVRDGAIVKDHATVTGGATVCIMALISENALVNRAAICSGNAHVKEHAHITEQAHVADDARVEGKATISGHAKLENTVHIKDKAIVTEHANLKERATIQDKAEIKGYAIIGGDTTIKGNVTIDGSTIITSDAVVASDYDYMVIKNTYGETMTYTTSNKLWNVNYFNRTSKDLIAKGYEESQAKGQIYEQCVAFVNNQLNVQAIENPKYELLSDDTVTVNNVTLRRIRALKDFGTIKKGTLGGYIESDNNLSHSGTAWIHDTAKVFGDALATDDAQIHGNTIIKDKALVENNAFVTDNAIIQDHASVSDSAIVRDNARIYNNASVYGNALIQNKTSISGNAQIYEHAAITGTSQVTDNAQIHGLANLSGNVIITECAKIAGNAHLKENVRVSEFATICDDVVLSGHVHVSGHAQVRKLTALEGHETITGSVVITSADEVFCVKLDTIDNGYGHPTNRYITYTKPNDMWYHHKLYGTSRELLRSAKTSDQRRFYKQLLKLVGKHPLFL
;
A
#
# COMPACT_ATOMS: atom_id res chain seq x y z
N MET A 1 -37.88 10.95 -13.35
CA MET A 1 -36.85 11.58 -12.50
C MET A 1 -36.37 10.58 -11.47
N LYS A 2 -35.08 10.60 -11.13
CA LYS A 2 -34.49 9.73 -10.11
C LYS A 2 -34.67 10.30 -8.69
N TYR A 3 -34.62 11.63 -8.60
CA TYR A 3 -34.73 12.38 -7.33
C TYR A 3 -35.42 13.74 -7.56
N GLU A 4 -35.79 14.39 -6.47
CA GLU A 4 -36.26 15.77 -6.39
C GLU A 4 -35.40 16.61 -5.46
N LEU A 5 -35.46 17.94 -5.58
CA LEU A 5 -34.84 18.87 -4.64
C LEU A 5 -35.87 19.22 -3.55
N ASP A 6 -35.53 18.96 -2.31
CA ASP A 6 -36.35 19.38 -1.17
C ASP A 6 -36.05 20.84 -0.83
N THR A 7 -36.87 21.75 -1.37
CA THR A 7 -36.72 23.20 -1.18
C THR A 7 -36.92 23.65 0.28
N SER A 8 -37.52 22.81 1.14
CA SER A 8 -37.67 23.09 2.56
C SER A 8 -36.37 22.92 3.35
N THR A 9 -35.37 22.26 2.77
CA THR A 9 -34.06 21.99 3.37
C THR A 9 -32.97 22.95 2.89
N ALA A 10 -33.32 24.11 2.38
CA ALA A 10 -32.36 25.09 1.86
C ALA A 10 -31.27 25.42 2.90
N THR A 11 -30.01 25.25 2.52
CA THR A 11 -28.84 25.62 3.31
C THR A 11 -27.94 26.56 2.49
N TYR A 12 -27.23 27.45 3.19
CA TYR A 12 -26.32 28.39 2.55
C TYR A 12 -24.89 27.89 2.69
N PHE A 13 -24.17 27.88 1.56
CA PHE A 13 -22.75 27.59 1.53
C PHE A 13 -21.99 28.85 1.13
N GLU A 14 -21.25 29.39 2.09
CA GLU A 14 -20.47 30.61 1.88
C GLU A 14 -19.06 30.27 1.38
N THR A 15 -18.68 30.90 0.29
CA THR A 15 -17.30 30.97 -0.18
C THR A 15 -16.80 32.40 -0.04
N PRO A 16 -15.50 32.67 -0.07
CA PRO A 16 -14.97 34.06 0.02
C PRO A 16 -15.53 35.03 -1.04
N THR A 17 -16.10 34.51 -2.13
CA THR A 17 -16.57 35.31 -3.26
C THR A 17 -18.06 35.21 -3.53
N GLN A 18 -18.75 34.17 -3.03
CA GLN A 18 -20.17 33.94 -3.34
C GLN A 18 -20.84 33.13 -2.24
N SER A 19 -22.08 33.50 -1.91
CA SER A 19 -23.01 32.62 -1.16
C SER A 19 -23.85 31.81 -2.16
N ARG A 20 -24.03 30.51 -1.93
CA ARG A 20 -24.82 29.59 -2.76
C ARG A 20 -25.88 28.92 -1.91
N THR A 21 -27.06 28.79 -2.48
CA THR A 21 -28.14 28.03 -1.84
C THR A 21 -28.12 26.60 -2.35
N LEU A 22 -28.07 25.65 -1.45
CA LEU A 22 -28.07 24.23 -1.74
C LEU A 22 -29.31 23.58 -1.17
N TYR A 23 -29.83 22.56 -1.83
CA TYR A 23 -31.01 21.81 -1.45
C TYR A 23 -30.67 20.33 -1.27
N ARG A 24 -31.25 19.70 -0.27
CA ARG A 24 -31.15 18.27 -0.11
C ARG A 24 -31.87 17.54 -1.22
N ILE A 25 -31.30 16.45 -1.69
CA ILE A 25 -31.96 15.58 -2.67
C ILE A 25 -32.75 14.49 -1.96
N LYS A 26 -33.88 14.10 -2.53
CA LYS A 26 -34.72 13.00 -2.07
C LYS A 26 -35.00 12.03 -3.20
N ALA A 27 -34.71 10.75 -3.00
CA ALA A 27 -34.93 9.72 -4.02
C ALA A 27 -36.42 9.50 -4.28
N LEU A 28 -36.83 9.45 -5.52
CA LEU A 28 -38.20 9.21 -5.97
C LEU A 28 -38.48 7.75 -6.32
N LYS A 29 -37.45 6.94 -6.52
CA LYS A 29 -37.55 5.52 -6.85
C LYS A 29 -36.35 4.76 -6.27
N ASP A 30 -36.44 3.45 -6.21
CA ASP A 30 -35.33 2.57 -5.86
C ASP A 30 -34.30 2.52 -7.01
N PHE A 31 -33.00 2.60 -6.68
CA PHE A 31 -31.88 2.40 -7.58
C PHE A 31 -30.61 2.10 -6.76
N ALA A 32 -29.73 1.25 -7.26
CA ALA A 32 -28.55 0.80 -6.53
C ALA A 32 -28.87 0.41 -5.07
N ASP A 33 -28.19 1.04 -4.10
CA ASP A 33 -28.39 0.86 -2.66
C ASP A 33 -29.40 1.88 -2.06
N ILE A 34 -30.00 2.74 -2.88
CA ILE A 34 -30.89 3.83 -2.45
C ILE A 34 -32.36 3.42 -2.60
N LYS A 35 -33.13 3.59 -1.55
CA LYS A 35 -34.57 3.37 -1.52
C LYS A 35 -35.35 4.66 -1.78
N ALA A 36 -36.52 4.56 -2.40
CA ALA A 36 -37.43 5.67 -2.57
C ALA A 36 -37.72 6.34 -1.19
N GLY A 37 -37.69 7.66 -1.18
CA GLY A 37 -37.83 8.45 0.05
C GLY A 37 -36.53 8.72 0.81
N THR A 38 -35.41 8.07 0.46
CA THR A 38 -34.11 8.31 1.09
C THR A 38 -33.63 9.72 0.77
N TYR A 39 -33.22 10.45 1.81
CA TYR A 39 -32.53 11.72 1.67
C TYR A 39 -31.05 11.50 1.38
N GLY A 40 -30.55 12.24 0.38
CA GLY A 40 -29.13 12.31 0.07
C GLY A 40 -28.48 13.60 0.60
N GLY A 41 -27.36 13.99 0.02
CA GLY A 41 -26.62 15.22 0.33
C GLY A 41 -27.24 16.45 -0.36
N TYR A 42 -26.42 17.44 -0.63
CA TYR A 42 -26.85 18.76 -1.07
C TYR A 42 -26.36 19.08 -2.48
N ILE A 43 -27.25 19.60 -3.32
CA ILE A 43 -26.89 20.11 -4.64
C ILE A 43 -27.50 21.51 -4.86
N GLU A 44 -26.89 22.32 -5.74
CA GLU A 44 -27.37 23.65 -6.08
C GLU A 44 -28.49 23.60 -7.11
N ASP A 45 -28.37 22.72 -8.10
CA ASP A 45 -29.24 22.65 -9.26
C ASP A 45 -29.30 21.20 -9.80
N TYR A 46 -30.37 20.84 -10.50
CA TYR A 46 -30.53 19.53 -11.15
C TYR A 46 -29.41 19.14 -12.12
N LYS A 47 -28.71 20.11 -12.71
CA LYS A 47 -27.54 19.87 -13.57
C LYS A 47 -26.34 19.26 -12.81
N ASN A 48 -26.31 19.39 -11.49
CA ASN A 48 -25.19 18.89 -10.67
C ASN A 48 -25.18 17.36 -10.52
N LEU A 49 -26.33 16.70 -10.64
CA LEU A 49 -26.43 15.26 -10.47
C LEU A 49 -27.29 14.66 -11.59
N SER A 50 -26.74 13.71 -12.34
CA SER A 50 -27.46 13.05 -13.43
C SER A 50 -28.65 12.24 -12.92
N HIS A 51 -29.74 12.24 -13.69
CA HIS A 51 -30.86 11.33 -13.49
C HIS A 51 -30.61 9.93 -14.09
N ASP A 52 -29.56 9.78 -14.91
CA ASP A 52 -29.13 8.52 -15.51
C ASP A 52 -28.03 7.88 -14.65
N GLY A 53 -27.95 6.55 -14.69
CA GLY A 53 -26.99 5.77 -13.89
C GLY A 53 -27.30 5.77 -12.39
N ASP A 54 -26.38 5.21 -11.60
CA ASP A 54 -26.53 4.99 -10.17
C ASP A 54 -25.81 6.04 -9.31
N CYS A 55 -25.33 7.15 -9.92
CA CYS A 55 -24.66 8.22 -9.19
C CYS A 55 -25.55 8.81 -8.09
N TRP A 56 -24.93 9.10 -6.94
CA TRP A 56 -25.62 9.69 -5.80
C TRP A 56 -24.71 10.58 -4.96
N VAL A 57 -25.33 11.59 -4.34
CA VAL A 57 -24.69 12.43 -3.32
C VAL A 57 -25.27 11.98 -1.98
N TYR A 58 -24.41 11.50 -1.10
CA TYR A 58 -24.78 10.93 0.20
C TYR A 58 -24.56 11.95 1.33
N ASP A 59 -25.10 11.68 2.49
CA ASP A 59 -24.83 12.31 3.78
C ASP A 59 -24.90 13.84 3.77
N ASN A 60 -23.78 14.52 4.04
CA ASN A 60 -23.65 15.97 4.00
C ASN A 60 -22.81 16.48 2.83
N ALA A 61 -22.49 15.61 1.89
CA ALA A 61 -21.71 15.97 0.70
C ALA A 61 -22.40 17.05 -0.13
N LYS A 62 -21.63 17.88 -0.78
CA LYS A 62 -22.11 19.08 -1.47
C LYS A 62 -21.63 19.11 -2.92
N VAL A 63 -22.55 19.33 -3.86
CA VAL A 63 -22.23 19.52 -5.28
C VAL A 63 -22.83 20.85 -5.77
N MET A 64 -22.00 21.76 -6.30
CA MET A 64 -22.43 23.10 -6.60
C MET A 64 -21.71 23.72 -7.82
N GLY A 65 -22.20 24.87 -8.26
CA GLY A 65 -21.69 25.55 -9.44
C GLY A 65 -22.08 24.82 -10.72
N SER A 66 -21.14 24.73 -11.64
CA SER A 66 -21.31 23.94 -12.87
C SER A 66 -20.71 22.53 -12.75
N ALA A 67 -20.47 22.08 -11.52
CA ALA A 67 -19.98 20.72 -11.29
C ALA A 67 -21.02 19.68 -11.67
N THR A 68 -20.57 18.53 -12.18
CA THR A 68 -21.45 17.45 -12.64
C THR A 68 -21.02 16.11 -12.04
N VAL A 69 -22.02 15.33 -11.58
CA VAL A 69 -21.86 13.96 -11.08
C VAL A 69 -22.70 13.03 -11.96
N LYS A 70 -22.06 12.04 -12.57
CA LYS A 70 -22.69 11.16 -13.59
C LYS A 70 -22.26 9.70 -13.45
N GLY A 71 -22.92 8.81 -14.22
CA GLY A 71 -22.63 7.37 -14.22
C GLY A 71 -22.99 6.75 -12.87
N ASP A 72 -22.04 6.07 -12.24
CA ASP A 72 -22.20 5.41 -10.93
C ASP A 72 -21.40 6.11 -9.83
N ALA A 73 -20.98 7.36 -10.08
CA ALA A 73 -20.15 8.13 -9.16
C ALA A 73 -20.85 8.38 -7.82
N LYS A 74 -20.08 8.30 -6.73
CA LYS A 74 -20.56 8.48 -5.37
C LYS A 74 -19.82 9.63 -4.68
N ILE A 75 -20.57 10.62 -4.20
CA ILE A 75 -20.04 11.70 -3.39
C ILE A 75 -20.58 11.51 -1.96
N LYS A 76 -19.71 11.34 -0.98
CA LYS A 76 -20.09 10.89 0.36
C LYS A 76 -19.57 11.78 1.47
N ASP A 77 -20.08 11.57 2.67
CA ASP A 77 -19.67 12.19 3.91
C ASP A 77 -19.82 13.72 3.87
N GLU A 78 -18.70 14.46 3.93
CA GLU A 78 -18.67 15.93 3.82
C GLU A 78 -17.94 16.44 2.57
N ALA A 79 -17.73 15.56 1.58
CA ALA A 79 -16.99 15.88 0.36
C ALA A 79 -17.65 17.02 -0.43
N ILE A 80 -16.81 17.81 -1.08
CA ILE A 80 -17.23 18.99 -1.86
C ILE A 80 -16.82 18.82 -3.33
N VAL A 81 -17.80 18.91 -4.23
CA VAL A 81 -17.56 18.97 -5.67
C VAL A 81 -18.11 20.30 -6.21
N SER A 82 -17.27 21.15 -6.79
CA SER A 82 -17.67 22.52 -7.10
C SER A 82 -17.09 23.07 -8.39
N GLN A 83 -17.53 24.28 -8.75
CA GLN A 83 -17.13 25.02 -9.95
C GLN A 83 -17.49 24.26 -11.24
N LYS A 84 -16.52 23.76 -12.02
CA LYS A 84 -16.71 23.01 -13.26
C LYS A 84 -16.21 21.55 -13.14
N ALA A 85 -16.03 21.07 -11.91
CA ALA A 85 -15.55 19.73 -11.66
C ALA A 85 -16.49 18.66 -12.24
N ASN A 86 -15.92 17.59 -12.74
CA ASN A 86 -16.65 16.47 -13.35
C ASN A 86 -16.27 15.17 -12.64
N VAL A 87 -17.23 14.57 -11.92
CA VAL A 87 -17.05 13.27 -11.27
C VAL A 87 -17.99 12.27 -11.97
N ARG A 88 -17.43 11.20 -12.51
CA ARG A 88 -18.21 10.30 -13.36
C ARG A 88 -17.75 8.84 -13.29
N ASP A 89 -18.49 8.00 -13.96
CA ASP A 89 -18.30 6.55 -14.01
C ASP A 89 -18.46 5.95 -12.60
N GLY A 90 -17.55 5.10 -12.10
CA GLY A 90 -17.57 4.55 -10.73
C GLY A 90 -16.76 5.32 -9.70
N ALA A 91 -16.34 6.55 -9.99
CA ALA A 91 -15.48 7.35 -9.10
C ALA A 91 -16.14 7.67 -7.75
N ILE A 92 -15.32 7.72 -6.71
CA ILE A 92 -15.77 8.02 -5.34
C ILE A 92 -15.00 9.23 -4.80
N VAL A 93 -15.75 10.23 -4.29
CA VAL A 93 -15.20 11.35 -3.53
C VAL A 93 -15.85 11.33 -2.15
N LYS A 94 -15.06 11.25 -1.10
CA LYS A 94 -15.60 11.04 0.26
C LYS A 94 -14.81 11.77 1.35
N ASP A 95 -15.25 11.61 2.59
CA ASP A 95 -14.70 12.25 3.78
C ASP A 95 -14.78 13.79 3.66
N HIS A 96 -13.68 14.51 3.75
CA HIS A 96 -13.59 15.98 3.56
C HIS A 96 -12.93 16.36 2.23
N ALA A 97 -12.81 15.43 1.30
CA ALA A 97 -12.13 15.65 0.02
C ALA A 97 -12.82 16.73 -0.82
N THR A 98 -12.03 17.52 -1.51
CA THR A 98 -12.53 18.60 -2.37
C THR A 98 -12.10 18.39 -3.83
N VAL A 99 -13.06 18.38 -4.74
CA VAL A 99 -12.84 18.37 -6.19
C VAL A 99 -13.43 19.65 -6.78
N THR A 100 -12.61 20.48 -7.41
CA THR A 100 -13.02 21.82 -7.83
C THR A 100 -12.31 22.28 -9.12
N GLY A 101 -12.62 23.49 -9.59
CA GLY A 101 -12.06 23.99 -10.85
C GLY A 101 -12.69 23.30 -12.05
N GLY A 102 -11.87 22.83 -12.97
CA GLY A 102 -12.27 21.96 -14.10
C GLY A 102 -11.76 20.53 -13.93
N ALA A 103 -11.46 20.11 -12.71
CA ALA A 103 -10.91 18.80 -12.41
C ALA A 103 -11.86 17.67 -12.81
N THR A 104 -11.29 16.56 -13.27
CA THR A 104 -12.05 15.34 -13.64
C THR A 104 -11.61 14.18 -12.76
N VAL A 105 -12.59 13.52 -12.15
CA VAL A 105 -12.39 12.26 -11.41
C VAL A 105 -13.27 11.20 -12.03
N CYS A 106 -12.69 10.11 -12.54
CA CYS A 106 -13.45 9.15 -13.33
C CYS A 106 -12.94 7.71 -13.22
N ILE A 107 -13.69 6.80 -13.83
CA ILE A 107 -13.50 5.36 -13.80
C ILE A 107 -13.75 4.85 -12.37
N MET A 108 -12.74 4.41 -11.62
CA MET A 108 -12.85 3.92 -10.24
C MET A 108 -12.00 4.74 -9.26
N ALA A 109 -11.56 5.93 -9.68
CA ALA A 109 -10.68 6.77 -8.87
C ALA A 109 -11.33 7.15 -7.53
N LEU A 110 -10.55 7.07 -6.46
CA LEU A 110 -10.96 7.39 -5.09
C LEU A 110 -10.22 8.62 -4.57
N ILE A 111 -10.98 9.67 -4.24
CA ILE A 111 -10.47 10.86 -3.58
C ILE A 111 -11.06 10.89 -2.17
N SER A 112 -10.23 10.93 -1.16
CA SER A 112 -10.68 10.75 0.24
C SER A 112 -9.95 11.64 1.24
N GLU A 113 -10.39 11.63 2.46
CA GLU A 113 -9.86 12.39 3.59
C GLU A 113 -9.87 13.91 3.32
N ASN A 114 -8.73 14.58 3.35
CA ASN A 114 -8.64 16.02 3.08
C ASN A 114 -7.98 16.33 1.73
N ALA A 115 -7.97 15.37 0.80
CA ALA A 115 -7.33 15.52 -0.49
C ALA A 115 -8.01 16.61 -1.35
N LEU A 116 -7.21 17.34 -2.10
CA LEU A 116 -7.66 18.40 -2.99
C LEU A 116 -7.30 18.07 -4.45
N VAL A 117 -8.29 18.01 -5.32
CA VAL A 117 -8.10 17.91 -6.78
C VAL A 117 -8.72 19.14 -7.43
N ASN A 118 -7.91 19.97 -8.09
CA ASN A 118 -8.42 21.22 -8.62
C ASN A 118 -7.86 21.59 -10.01
N ARG A 119 -8.27 22.78 -10.51
CA ARG A 119 -7.93 23.31 -11.85
C ARG A 119 -8.37 22.35 -12.96
N ALA A 120 -7.46 21.86 -13.79
CA ALA A 120 -7.76 20.92 -14.87
C ALA A 120 -7.14 19.54 -14.65
N ALA A 121 -6.85 19.21 -13.38
CA ALA A 121 -6.26 17.94 -13.01
C ALA A 121 -7.20 16.77 -13.29
N ILE A 122 -6.63 15.59 -13.61
CA ILE A 122 -7.37 14.38 -13.91
C ILE A 122 -6.92 13.26 -12.98
N CYS A 123 -7.88 12.64 -12.29
CA CYS A 123 -7.67 11.39 -11.56
C CYS A 123 -8.55 10.30 -12.20
N SER A 124 -7.94 9.20 -12.63
CA SER A 124 -8.62 8.14 -13.39
C SER A 124 -8.09 6.75 -13.04
N GLY A 125 -8.67 5.70 -13.61
CA GLY A 125 -8.31 4.33 -13.25
C GLY A 125 -8.79 3.97 -11.85
N ASN A 126 -7.98 3.26 -11.09
CA ASN A 126 -8.15 2.98 -9.66
C ASN A 126 -7.28 3.91 -8.80
N ALA A 127 -6.91 5.08 -9.32
CA ALA A 127 -6.06 6.03 -8.62
C ALA A 127 -6.64 6.41 -7.25
N HIS A 128 -5.79 6.39 -6.23
CA HIS A 128 -6.19 6.77 -4.88
C HIS A 128 -5.42 8.00 -4.39
N VAL A 129 -6.14 9.09 -4.15
CA VAL A 129 -5.61 10.35 -3.62
C VAL A 129 -6.23 10.59 -2.24
N LYS A 130 -5.40 10.69 -1.22
CA LYS A 130 -5.89 10.78 0.17
C LYS A 130 -5.05 11.71 1.06
N GLU A 131 -5.42 11.79 2.33
CA GLU A 131 -4.82 12.62 3.36
C GLU A 131 -4.88 14.12 2.98
N HIS A 132 -3.76 14.78 2.83
CA HIS A 132 -3.68 16.19 2.42
C HIS A 132 -3.04 16.36 1.03
N ALA A 133 -3.07 15.30 0.21
CA ALA A 133 -2.49 15.33 -1.12
C ALA A 133 -3.20 16.34 -2.02
N HIS A 134 -2.44 17.02 -2.86
CA HIS A 134 -2.93 18.06 -3.75
C HIS A 134 -2.58 17.75 -5.20
N ILE A 135 -3.59 17.53 -6.03
CA ILE A 135 -3.44 17.35 -7.48
C ILE A 135 -4.00 18.60 -8.17
N THR A 136 -3.18 19.25 -8.97
CA THR A 136 -3.55 20.55 -9.52
C THR A 136 -3.05 20.79 -10.95
N GLU A 137 -3.45 21.89 -11.55
CA GLU A 137 -3.11 22.32 -12.91
C GLU A 137 -3.60 21.33 -13.97
N GLN A 138 -2.73 20.70 -14.73
CA GLN A 138 -3.07 19.71 -15.75
C GLN A 138 -2.45 18.35 -15.44
N ALA A 139 -2.11 18.13 -14.16
CA ALA A 139 -1.56 16.87 -13.69
C ALA A 139 -2.54 15.70 -13.92
N HIS A 140 -2.00 14.55 -14.28
CA HIS A 140 -2.75 13.32 -14.51
C HIS A 140 -2.27 12.20 -13.61
N VAL A 141 -3.16 11.70 -12.77
CA VAL A 141 -2.94 10.54 -11.89
C VAL A 141 -3.86 9.42 -12.36
N ALA A 142 -3.29 8.32 -12.80
CA ALA A 142 -4.02 7.26 -13.49
C ALA A 142 -3.68 5.86 -12.96
N ASP A 143 -4.37 4.88 -13.47
CA ASP A 143 -4.25 3.46 -13.18
C ASP A 143 -4.40 3.15 -11.68
N ASP A 144 -3.45 2.48 -11.05
CA ASP A 144 -3.44 2.15 -9.63
C ASP A 144 -2.53 3.09 -8.80
N ALA A 145 -2.21 4.28 -9.35
CA ALA A 145 -1.32 5.24 -8.69
C ALA A 145 -1.90 5.73 -7.35
N ARG A 146 -1.03 5.91 -6.37
CA ARG A 146 -1.38 6.38 -5.01
C ARG A 146 -0.66 7.67 -4.70
N VAL A 147 -1.41 8.64 -4.20
CA VAL A 147 -0.86 9.93 -3.74
C VAL A 147 -1.41 10.23 -2.35
N GLU A 148 -0.53 10.34 -1.39
CA GLU A 148 -0.90 10.51 0.03
C GLU A 148 0.04 11.50 0.76
N GLY A 149 -0.15 11.69 2.06
CA GLY A 149 0.60 12.67 2.84
C GLY A 149 0.21 14.10 2.51
N LYS A 150 1.20 14.94 2.32
CA LYS A 150 1.09 16.33 1.84
C LYS A 150 1.72 16.48 0.45
N ALA A 151 1.74 15.40 -0.31
CA ALA A 151 2.34 15.38 -1.64
C ALA A 151 1.59 16.32 -2.60
N THR A 152 2.33 16.92 -3.51
CA THR A 152 1.78 17.83 -4.52
C THR A 152 2.14 17.35 -5.93
N ILE A 153 1.14 17.16 -6.77
CA ILE A 153 1.30 16.83 -8.18
C ILE A 153 0.73 17.99 -9.00
N SER A 154 1.54 18.60 -9.85
CA SER A 154 1.17 19.82 -10.59
C SER A 154 1.78 19.88 -12.00
N GLY A 155 1.58 21.00 -12.70
CA GLY A 155 2.04 21.16 -14.07
C GLY A 155 1.31 20.23 -15.03
N HIS A 156 2.07 19.57 -15.88
CA HIS A 156 1.64 18.50 -16.79
C HIS A 156 2.17 17.13 -16.35
N ALA A 157 2.50 16.99 -15.07
CA ALA A 157 3.04 15.75 -14.53
C ALA A 157 2.07 14.58 -14.73
N LYS A 158 2.62 13.40 -15.03
CA LYS A 158 1.86 12.17 -15.24
C LYS A 158 2.33 11.08 -14.29
N LEU A 159 1.38 10.44 -13.64
CA LEU A 159 1.56 9.26 -12.81
C LEU A 159 0.71 8.13 -13.38
N GLU A 160 1.34 7.04 -13.75
CA GLU A 160 0.71 5.89 -14.38
C GLU A 160 1.12 4.59 -13.66
N ASN A 161 0.35 3.53 -13.86
CA ASN A 161 0.54 2.23 -13.25
C ASN A 161 0.43 2.27 -11.72
N THR A 162 1.37 1.69 -10.97
CA THR A 162 1.30 1.56 -9.50
C THR A 162 2.23 2.53 -8.77
N VAL A 163 2.46 3.70 -9.36
CA VAL A 163 3.30 4.76 -8.76
C VAL A 163 2.77 5.17 -7.39
N HIS A 164 3.68 5.35 -6.43
CA HIS A 164 3.36 5.77 -5.09
C HIS A 164 4.09 7.07 -4.70
N ILE A 165 3.33 8.13 -4.44
CA ILE A 165 3.86 9.42 -3.98
C ILE A 165 3.34 9.68 -2.58
N LYS A 166 4.23 9.97 -1.65
CA LYS A 166 3.85 10.16 -0.25
C LYS A 166 4.58 11.32 0.44
N ASP A 167 4.26 11.54 1.69
CA ASP A 167 4.83 12.54 2.60
C ASP A 167 4.67 13.98 2.08
N LYS A 168 5.76 14.67 1.74
CA LYS A 168 5.79 16.03 1.19
C LYS A 168 6.42 16.07 -0.19
N ALA A 169 6.44 14.96 -0.89
CA ALA A 169 7.03 14.86 -2.21
C ALA A 169 6.31 15.76 -3.23
N ILE A 170 7.05 16.29 -4.18
CA ILE A 170 6.54 17.19 -5.22
C ILE A 170 6.85 16.59 -6.58
N VAL A 171 5.84 16.48 -7.44
CA VAL A 171 6.01 16.09 -8.84
C VAL A 171 5.35 17.17 -9.70
N THR A 172 6.14 17.80 -10.57
CA THR A 172 5.67 18.98 -11.28
C THR A 172 6.19 19.07 -12.72
N GLU A 173 5.80 20.13 -13.43
CA GLU A 173 6.15 20.44 -14.82
C GLU A 173 5.71 19.32 -15.78
N HIS A 174 6.62 18.64 -16.46
CA HIS A 174 6.36 17.56 -17.43
C HIS A 174 6.90 16.21 -16.96
N ALA A 175 7.16 16.07 -15.66
CA ALA A 175 7.65 14.83 -15.09
C ALA A 175 6.69 13.66 -15.38
N ASN A 176 7.25 12.51 -15.75
CA ASN A 176 6.49 11.30 -16.08
C ASN A 176 6.96 10.14 -15.20
N LEU A 177 6.08 9.70 -14.30
CA LEU A 177 6.33 8.62 -13.38
C LEU A 177 5.46 7.41 -13.75
N LYS A 178 6.05 6.23 -13.76
CA LYS A 178 5.38 5.01 -14.20
C LYS A 178 5.87 3.76 -13.46
N GLU A 179 5.23 2.64 -13.76
CA GLU A 179 5.53 1.34 -13.18
C GLU A 179 5.33 1.34 -11.65
N ARG A 180 6.33 1.00 -10.84
CA ARG A 180 6.25 0.94 -9.38
C ARG A 180 7.10 2.01 -8.67
N ALA A 181 7.39 3.10 -9.37
CA ALA A 181 8.20 4.17 -8.80
C ALA A 181 7.59 4.74 -7.52
N THR A 182 8.43 4.94 -6.51
CA THR A 182 8.05 5.54 -5.23
C THR A 182 8.81 6.84 -5.00
N ILE A 183 8.09 7.93 -4.70
CA ILE A 183 8.66 9.24 -4.37
C ILE A 183 8.14 9.64 -3.00
N GLN A 184 9.05 9.97 -2.08
CA GLN A 184 8.68 10.22 -0.68
C GLN A 184 9.51 11.33 -0.04
N ASP A 185 9.24 11.60 1.23
CA ASP A 185 9.85 12.63 2.07
C ASP A 185 9.63 14.04 1.52
N LYS A 186 10.70 14.71 1.06
CA LYS A 186 10.68 16.04 0.43
C LYS A 186 11.27 16.00 -0.96
N ALA A 187 11.32 14.83 -1.58
CA ALA A 187 11.87 14.70 -2.93
C ALA A 187 11.05 15.49 -3.95
N GLU A 188 11.70 16.15 -4.87
CA GLU A 188 11.10 16.94 -5.93
C GLU A 188 11.47 16.36 -7.30
N ILE A 189 10.48 16.05 -8.12
CA ILE A 189 10.66 15.56 -9.49
C ILE A 189 10.05 16.59 -10.45
N LYS A 190 10.86 17.14 -11.34
CA LYS A 190 10.42 18.19 -12.27
C LYS A 190 11.11 18.11 -13.64
N GLY A 191 10.90 19.11 -14.47
CA GLY A 191 11.41 19.13 -15.84
C GLY A 191 10.69 18.13 -16.73
N TYR A 192 11.45 17.39 -17.50
CA TYR A 192 11.01 16.27 -18.33
C TYR A 192 11.55 14.94 -17.78
N ALA A 193 11.74 14.87 -16.48
CA ALA A 193 12.26 13.66 -15.83
C ALA A 193 11.31 12.48 -16.01
N ILE A 194 11.90 11.29 -16.23
CA ILE A 194 11.16 10.02 -16.36
C ILE A 194 11.67 9.08 -15.28
N ILE A 195 10.76 8.72 -14.36
CA ILE A 195 11.06 7.78 -13.27
C ILE A 195 10.17 6.56 -13.45
N GLY A 196 10.76 5.38 -13.43
CA GLY A 196 10.05 4.11 -13.62
C GLY A 196 10.77 2.95 -12.94
N GLY A 197 10.39 1.71 -13.27
CA GLY A 197 10.90 0.52 -12.56
C GLY A 197 10.40 0.49 -11.12
N ASP A 198 11.18 -0.15 -10.26
CA ASP A 198 11.01 -0.15 -8.79
C ASP A 198 11.86 0.95 -8.13
N THR A 199 12.05 2.06 -8.85
CA THR A 199 12.88 3.19 -8.39
C THR A 199 12.28 3.87 -7.18
N THR A 200 13.07 4.09 -6.16
CA THR A 200 12.70 4.89 -4.97
C THR A 200 13.51 6.18 -4.92
N ILE A 201 12.83 7.34 -4.95
CA ILE A 201 13.44 8.66 -4.76
C ILE A 201 12.94 9.21 -3.42
N LYS A 202 13.87 9.61 -2.55
CA LYS A 202 13.54 10.02 -1.17
C LYS A 202 14.49 11.10 -0.63
N GLY A 203 14.26 11.49 0.62
CA GLY A 203 15.05 12.56 1.26
C GLY A 203 14.68 13.94 0.73
N ASN A 204 15.68 14.79 0.51
CA ASN A 204 15.51 16.15 -0.01
C ASN A 204 16.14 16.29 -1.40
N VAL A 205 16.01 15.27 -2.23
CA VAL A 205 16.60 15.20 -3.57
C VAL A 205 15.73 15.93 -4.58
N THR A 206 16.34 16.64 -5.50
CA THR A 206 15.65 17.24 -6.64
C THR A 206 16.11 16.59 -7.95
N ILE A 207 15.21 15.90 -8.63
CA ILE A 207 15.44 15.35 -9.98
C ILE A 207 14.85 16.32 -11.00
N ASP A 208 15.67 16.84 -11.89
CA ASP A 208 15.28 17.86 -12.87
C ASP A 208 15.75 17.53 -14.30
N GLY A 209 15.35 18.36 -15.24
CA GLY A 209 15.75 18.28 -16.65
C GLY A 209 15.17 17.08 -17.38
N SER A 210 15.99 16.41 -18.16
CA SER A 210 15.60 15.19 -18.94
C SER A 210 16.16 13.92 -18.31
N THR A 211 16.30 13.90 -16.99
CA THR A 211 16.82 12.75 -16.25
C THR A 211 15.93 11.53 -16.43
N ILE A 212 16.52 10.37 -16.71
CA ILE A 212 15.79 9.09 -16.87
C ILE A 212 16.32 8.12 -15.83
N ILE A 213 15.47 7.63 -14.94
CA ILE A 213 15.78 6.57 -13.99
C ILE A 213 14.64 5.55 -14.06
N THR A 214 14.91 4.40 -14.68
CA THR A 214 13.93 3.32 -14.90
C THR A 214 14.46 1.96 -14.44
N SER A 215 15.57 1.98 -13.74
CA SER A 215 16.17 0.83 -13.07
C SER A 215 15.77 0.86 -11.60
N ASP A 216 15.70 -0.28 -10.94
CA ASP A 216 15.35 -0.43 -9.53
C ASP A 216 16.36 0.28 -8.60
N ALA A 217 16.49 1.60 -8.78
CA ALA A 217 17.47 2.43 -8.09
C ALA A 217 16.88 3.06 -6.83
N VAL A 218 17.73 3.24 -5.82
CA VAL A 218 17.43 4.10 -4.67
C VAL A 218 18.25 5.37 -4.79
N VAL A 219 17.57 6.53 -4.79
CA VAL A 219 18.18 7.85 -4.84
C VAL A 219 17.72 8.63 -3.61
N ALA A 220 18.64 8.86 -2.68
CA ALA A 220 18.40 9.53 -1.40
C ALA A 220 19.18 10.86 -1.26
N SER A 221 20.13 11.08 -2.16
CA SER A 221 20.95 12.29 -2.22
C SER A 221 21.31 12.65 -3.66
N ASP A 222 21.78 13.87 -3.88
CA ASP A 222 22.27 14.34 -5.18
C ASP A 222 23.54 13.57 -5.65
N TYR A 223 24.14 12.79 -4.77
CA TYR A 223 25.30 11.94 -5.06
C TYR A 223 24.92 10.52 -5.55
N ASP A 224 23.67 10.14 -5.44
CA ASP A 224 23.21 8.80 -5.79
C ASP A 224 22.91 8.65 -7.29
N TYR A 225 23.01 9.74 -8.04
CA TYR A 225 22.87 9.70 -9.48
C TYR A 225 23.75 10.75 -10.17
N MET A 226 24.10 10.50 -11.41
CA MET A 226 24.84 11.43 -12.26
C MET A 226 24.21 11.49 -13.63
N VAL A 227 23.94 12.69 -14.11
CA VAL A 227 23.37 12.92 -15.43
C VAL A 227 24.44 13.44 -16.37
N ILE A 228 24.64 12.78 -17.51
CA ILE A 228 25.58 13.16 -18.54
C ILE A 228 24.80 13.35 -19.85
N LYS A 229 25.03 14.48 -20.53
CA LYS A 229 24.63 14.66 -21.93
C LYS A 229 25.83 14.41 -22.80
N ASN A 230 25.76 13.38 -23.63
CA ASN A 230 26.84 13.07 -24.53
C ASN A 230 26.79 13.92 -25.83
N THR A 231 27.80 13.83 -26.66
CA THR A 231 27.91 14.60 -27.91
C THR A 231 26.87 14.22 -28.97
N TYR A 232 26.16 13.11 -28.80
CA TYR A 232 25.01 12.72 -29.63
C TYR A 232 23.69 13.31 -29.13
N GLY A 233 23.71 14.12 -28.05
CA GLY A 233 22.50 14.71 -27.43
C GLY A 233 21.71 13.72 -26.56
N GLU A 234 22.23 12.51 -26.31
CA GLU A 234 21.60 11.55 -25.43
C GLU A 234 21.81 11.95 -23.96
N THR A 235 20.74 11.90 -23.18
CA THR A 235 20.83 11.99 -21.73
C THR A 235 21.05 10.59 -21.15
N MET A 236 22.12 10.46 -20.39
CA MET A 236 22.52 9.22 -19.73
C MET A 236 22.54 9.46 -18.22
N THR A 237 21.81 8.65 -17.47
CA THR A 237 21.81 8.74 -16.01
C THR A 237 22.46 7.50 -15.42
N TYR A 238 23.50 7.67 -14.64
CA TYR A 238 24.10 6.63 -13.82
C TYR A 238 23.52 6.69 -12.41
N THR A 239 23.10 5.57 -11.88
CA THR A 239 22.61 5.45 -10.49
C THR A 239 23.59 4.61 -9.67
N THR A 240 24.02 5.14 -8.52
CA THR A 240 25.07 4.53 -7.70
C THR A 240 24.59 3.31 -6.95
N SER A 241 23.33 3.31 -6.49
CA SER A 241 22.74 2.24 -5.69
C SER A 241 22.70 0.88 -6.40
N ASN A 242 22.43 0.86 -7.70
CA ASN A 242 22.36 -0.36 -8.50
C ASN A 242 23.45 -0.45 -9.59
N LYS A 243 24.30 0.58 -9.69
CA LYS A 243 25.42 0.68 -10.66
C LYS A 243 25.00 0.55 -12.12
N LEU A 244 23.78 1.03 -12.44
CA LEU A 244 23.25 0.96 -13.79
C LEU A 244 23.23 2.33 -14.48
N TRP A 245 23.38 2.28 -15.78
CA TRP A 245 23.18 3.39 -16.70
C TRP A 245 21.78 3.32 -17.30
N ASN A 246 21.05 4.39 -17.20
CA ASN A 246 19.74 4.58 -17.81
C ASN A 246 19.93 5.43 -19.08
N VAL A 247 19.69 4.84 -20.23
CA VAL A 247 19.86 5.48 -21.55
C VAL A 247 18.67 5.11 -22.42
N ASN A 248 17.92 6.08 -22.90
CA ASN A 248 16.79 5.85 -23.83
C ASN A 248 15.85 4.70 -23.41
N TYR A 249 15.47 4.62 -22.12
CA TYR A 249 14.62 3.57 -21.50
C TYR A 249 15.28 2.19 -21.36
N PHE A 250 16.57 2.07 -21.56
CA PHE A 250 17.31 0.84 -21.33
C PHE A 250 18.24 0.98 -20.13
N ASN A 251 18.26 -0.03 -19.29
CA ASN A 251 19.14 -0.12 -18.14
C ASN A 251 20.33 -1.04 -18.48
N ARG A 252 21.56 -0.59 -18.27
CA ARG A 252 22.77 -1.32 -18.66
C ARG A 252 23.85 -1.19 -17.60
N THR A 253 24.64 -2.24 -17.41
CA THR A 253 25.92 -2.12 -16.69
C THR A 253 26.89 -1.26 -17.52
N SER A 254 27.93 -0.74 -16.89
CA SER A 254 28.99 0.00 -17.62
C SER A 254 29.58 -0.82 -18.76
N LYS A 255 29.79 -2.12 -18.56
CA LYS A 255 30.32 -3.04 -19.57
C LYS A 255 29.36 -3.17 -20.76
N ASP A 256 28.09 -3.41 -20.49
CA ASP A 256 27.08 -3.60 -21.56
C ASP A 256 26.80 -2.31 -22.31
N LEU A 257 26.86 -1.15 -21.62
CA LEU A 257 26.76 0.16 -22.25
C LEU A 257 27.87 0.38 -23.27
N ILE A 258 29.12 0.15 -22.87
CA ILE A 258 30.29 0.30 -23.74
C ILE A 258 30.19 -0.66 -24.93
N ALA A 259 29.90 -1.94 -24.68
CA ALA A 259 29.74 -2.94 -25.74
C ALA A 259 28.68 -2.52 -26.75
N LYS A 260 27.52 -2.02 -26.26
CA LYS A 260 26.45 -1.52 -27.12
C LYS A 260 26.86 -0.31 -27.95
N GLY A 261 27.63 0.58 -27.37
CA GLY A 261 28.20 1.71 -28.10
C GLY A 261 29.06 1.25 -29.27
N TYR A 262 29.94 0.27 -29.07
CA TYR A 262 30.80 -0.30 -30.14
C TYR A 262 30.01 -1.09 -31.19
N GLU A 263 28.92 -1.74 -30.83
CA GLU A 263 28.00 -2.35 -31.80
C GLU A 263 27.39 -1.32 -32.77
N GLU A 264 27.13 -0.11 -32.29
CA GLU A 264 26.53 0.96 -33.09
C GLU A 264 27.59 1.71 -33.94
N SER A 265 28.71 2.08 -33.33
CA SER A 265 29.87 2.63 -34.01
C SER A 265 31.09 2.73 -33.09
N GLN A 266 32.31 2.73 -33.69
CA GLN A 266 33.57 2.93 -32.97
C GLN A 266 33.58 4.25 -32.17
N ALA A 267 33.07 5.33 -32.74
CA ALA A 267 33.02 6.64 -32.09
C ALA A 267 32.06 6.66 -30.89
N LYS A 268 30.90 6.00 -31.00
CA LYS A 268 29.92 5.92 -29.91
C LYS A 268 30.45 5.07 -28.75
N GLY A 269 31.13 3.95 -29.05
CA GLY A 269 31.79 3.13 -28.02
C GLY A 269 32.82 3.92 -27.23
N GLN A 270 33.69 4.69 -27.90
CA GLN A 270 34.67 5.55 -27.24
C GLN A 270 34.03 6.64 -26.35
N ILE A 271 32.93 7.23 -26.77
CA ILE A 271 32.21 8.21 -25.96
C ILE A 271 31.62 7.57 -24.72
N TYR A 272 31.02 6.37 -24.82
CA TYR A 272 30.51 5.68 -23.67
C TYR A 272 31.62 5.25 -22.71
N GLU A 273 32.79 4.83 -23.19
CA GLU A 273 33.97 4.60 -22.33
C GLU A 273 34.38 5.86 -21.58
N GLN A 274 34.42 7.02 -22.25
CA GLN A 274 34.73 8.31 -21.61
C GLN A 274 33.70 8.69 -20.55
N CYS A 275 32.40 8.49 -20.80
CA CYS A 275 31.35 8.73 -19.82
C CYS A 275 31.50 7.83 -18.58
N VAL A 276 31.76 6.55 -18.79
CA VAL A 276 31.99 5.60 -17.70
C VAL A 276 33.25 5.95 -16.89
N ALA A 277 34.34 6.31 -17.56
CA ALA A 277 35.59 6.74 -16.91
C ALA A 277 35.38 8.01 -16.09
N PHE A 278 34.62 8.98 -16.63
CA PHE A 278 34.27 10.21 -15.92
C PHE A 278 33.49 9.91 -14.62
N VAL A 279 32.44 9.10 -14.70
CA VAL A 279 31.64 8.73 -13.50
C VAL A 279 32.50 8.01 -12.48
N ASN A 280 33.31 7.04 -12.89
CA ASN A 280 34.19 6.31 -11.98
C ASN A 280 35.18 7.25 -11.28
N ASN A 281 35.71 8.25 -11.98
CA ASN A 281 36.59 9.25 -11.40
C ASN A 281 35.83 10.14 -10.38
N GLN A 282 34.63 10.59 -10.70
CA GLN A 282 33.81 11.38 -9.79
C GLN A 282 33.46 10.60 -8.51
N LEU A 283 33.05 9.34 -8.64
CA LEU A 283 32.76 8.47 -7.49
C LEU A 283 33.98 8.28 -6.60
N ASN A 284 35.18 8.11 -7.16
CA ASN A 284 36.40 8.01 -6.40
C ASN A 284 36.74 9.31 -5.64
N VAL A 285 36.52 10.47 -6.27
CA VAL A 285 36.71 11.79 -5.62
C VAL A 285 35.71 11.98 -4.48
N GLN A 286 34.43 11.65 -4.67
CA GLN A 286 33.41 11.77 -3.63
C GLN A 286 33.64 10.87 -2.42
N ALA A 287 34.10 9.64 -2.65
CA ALA A 287 34.46 8.70 -1.56
C ALA A 287 35.64 9.20 -0.72
N ILE A 288 36.50 10.04 -1.30
CA ILE A 288 37.71 10.57 -0.65
C ILE A 288 37.42 11.82 0.21
N GLU A 289 36.42 12.65 -0.15
CA GLU A 289 36.29 13.99 0.45
C GLU A 289 35.71 14.05 1.87
N ASN A 290 34.83 13.16 2.31
CA ASN A 290 34.34 13.18 3.71
C ASN A 290 33.59 11.92 4.15
N PRO A 291 34.25 10.76 4.26
CA PRO A 291 33.57 9.53 4.64
C PRO A 291 33.02 9.60 6.07
N LYS A 292 31.82 9.01 6.28
CA LYS A 292 31.18 8.90 7.60
C LYS A 292 31.87 7.82 8.47
N TYR A 293 32.34 6.77 7.83
CA TYR A 293 32.97 5.62 8.45
C TYR A 293 34.09 5.05 7.56
N GLU A 294 34.86 4.13 8.10
CA GLU A 294 35.81 3.30 7.37
C GLU A 294 35.54 1.82 7.60
N LEU A 295 36.03 0.98 6.70
CA LEU A 295 35.99 -0.48 6.79
C LEU A 295 37.29 -1.01 7.35
N LEU A 296 37.24 -1.71 8.46
CA LEU A 296 38.44 -2.30 9.11
C LEU A 296 38.85 -3.57 8.37
N SER A 297 40.11 -3.64 7.92
CA SER A 297 40.66 -4.80 7.21
C SER A 297 41.02 -5.96 8.13
N ASP A 298 41.26 -5.68 9.41
CA ASP A 298 41.72 -6.59 10.46
C ASP A 298 40.57 -7.12 11.37
N ASP A 299 39.36 -6.57 11.25
CA ASP A 299 38.17 -7.03 11.97
C ASP A 299 37.08 -7.46 10.96
N THR A 300 37.08 -8.76 10.64
CA THR A 300 36.23 -9.32 9.60
C THR A 300 35.43 -10.53 10.07
N VAL A 301 34.30 -10.78 9.45
CA VAL A 301 33.49 -11.99 9.65
C VAL A 301 33.04 -12.54 8.29
N THR A 302 33.05 -13.86 8.14
CA THR A 302 32.59 -14.51 6.90
C THR A 302 31.20 -15.11 7.11
N VAL A 303 30.26 -14.75 6.23
CA VAL A 303 28.90 -15.26 6.22
C VAL A 303 28.58 -15.74 4.79
N ASN A 304 28.22 -17.01 4.64
CA ASN A 304 27.88 -17.60 3.32
C ASN A 304 28.96 -17.33 2.23
N ASN A 305 30.23 -17.45 2.59
CA ASN A 305 31.39 -17.17 1.72
C ASN A 305 31.57 -15.68 1.34
N VAL A 306 30.83 -14.76 1.97
CA VAL A 306 31.00 -13.32 1.82
C VAL A 306 31.78 -12.80 3.01
N THR A 307 32.87 -12.08 2.78
CA THR A 307 33.66 -11.44 3.85
C THR A 307 33.12 -10.06 4.14
N LEU A 308 32.67 -9.86 5.37
CA LEU A 308 32.17 -8.59 5.89
C LEU A 308 33.24 -7.95 6.75
N ARG A 309 33.34 -6.63 6.70
CA ARG A 309 34.28 -5.83 7.48
C ARG A 309 33.54 -4.99 8.50
N ARG A 310 34.13 -4.86 9.67
CA ARG A 310 33.60 -3.99 10.72
C ARG A 310 33.73 -2.53 10.32
N ILE A 311 32.70 -1.72 10.65
CA ILE A 311 32.76 -0.28 10.43
C ILE A 311 33.25 0.47 11.67
N ARG A 312 33.93 1.60 11.44
CA ARG A 312 34.35 2.54 12.50
C ARG A 312 34.02 3.96 12.06
N ALA A 313 33.31 4.71 12.90
CA ALA A 313 32.94 6.10 12.63
C ALA A 313 34.16 7.02 12.53
N LEU A 314 34.27 7.82 11.50
CA LEU A 314 35.34 8.79 11.25
C LEU A 314 35.03 10.20 11.74
N LYS A 315 33.73 10.48 11.99
CA LYS A 315 33.23 11.77 12.48
C LYS A 315 32.07 11.57 13.45
N ASP A 316 31.67 12.62 14.15
CA ASP A 316 30.46 12.63 14.95
C ASP A 316 29.23 12.82 14.03
N PHE A 317 28.16 12.04 14.23
CA PHE A 317 26.86 12.21 13.57
C PHE A 317 25.75 11.56 14.41
N GLY A 318 24.57 12.16 14.44
CA GLY A 318 23.50 11.69 15.33
C GLY A 318 23.99 11.47 16.77
N THR A 319 23.82 10.27 17.29
CA THR A 319 24.32 9.86 18.61
C THR A 319 25.73 9.20 18.56
N ILE A 320 26.23 8.96 17.35
CA ILE A 320 27.48 8.22 17.13
C ILE A 320 28.67 9.18 17.22
N LYS A 321 29.66 8.79 18.02
CA LYS A 321 30.91 9.54 18.20
C LYS A 321 32.01 8.99 17.31
N LYS A 322 32.92 9.86 16.87
CA LYS A 322 34.12 9.46 16.14
C LYS A 322 34.86 8.35 16.90
N GLY A 323 35.28 7.31 16.19
CA GLY A 323 35.92 6.12 16.72
C GLY A 323 34.99 5.02 17.20
N THR A 324 33.65 5.26 17.25
CA THR A 324 32.68 4.22 17.60
C THR A 324 32.75 3.08 16.59
N LEU A 325 32.92 1.84 17.11
CA LEU A 325 32.80 0.63 16.28
C LEU A 325 31.33 0.30 16.04
N GLY A 326 31.01 -0.03 14.81
CA GLY A 326 29.69 -0.50 14.44
C GLY A 326 29.64 -2.00 14.15
N GLY A 327 28.67 -2.42 13.36
CA GLY A 327 28.52 -3.80 12.87
C GLY A 327 29.40 -4.09 11.65
N TYR A 328 28.94 -5.02 10.82
CA TYR A 328 29.71 -5.55 9.69
C TYR A 328 28.99 -5.34 8.37
N ILE A 329 29.71 -4.84 7.36
CA ILE A 329 29.21 -4.68 6.00
C ILE A 329 30.15 -5.30 4.96
N GLU A 330 29.63 -5.65 3.81
CA GLU A 330 30.43 -6.17 2.70
C GLU A 330 31.20 -5.06 1.99
N SER A 331 30.52 -3.94 1.74
CA SER A 331 31.07 -2.79 1.00
C SER A 331 30.41 -1.48 1.43
N ASP A 332 30.95 -0.35 0.96
CA ASP A 332 30.38 0.97 1.21
C ASP A 332 28.97 1.17 0.64
N ASN A 333 28.50 0.29 -0.25
CA ASN A 333 27.13 0.35 -0.77
C ASN A 333 26.08 -0.10 0.26
N ASN A 334 26.46 -0.75 1.34
CA ASN A 334 25.53 -1.30 2.32
C ASN A 334 25.09 -0.30 3.39
N LEU A 335 25.82 0.82 3.53
CA LEU A 335 25.49 1.87 4.50
C LEU A 335 25.75 3.25 3.91
N SER A 336 24.73 4.09 3.85
CA SER A 336 24.87 5.45 3.32
C SER A 336 25.85 6.29 4.13
N HIS A 337 26.67 7.09 3.47
CA HIS A 337 27.51 8.10 4.08
C HIS A 337 26.75 9.39 4.45
N SER A 338 25.53 9.56 3.93
CA SER A 338 24.59 10.62 4.31
C SER A 338 23.71 10.19 5.48
N GLY A 339 23.02 11.13 6.12
CA GLY A 339 22.12 10.85 7.24
C GLY A 339 22.82 10.29 8.50
N THR A 340 22.02 9.80 9.45
CA THR A 340 22.51 9.25 10.71
C THR A 340 22.39 7.74 10.82
N ALA A 341 22.05 7.04 9.73
CA ALA A 341 21.96 5.59 9.71
C ALA A 341 23.21 4.92 10.25
N TRP A 342 23.04 3.93 11.12
CA TRP A 342 24.15 3.18 11.69
C TRP A 342 23.82 1.71 11.92
N ILE A 343 24.82 0.89 11.72
CA ILE A 343 24.80 -0.55 12.01
C ILE A 343 25.56 -0.76 13.29
N HIS A 344 24.89 -1.26 14.32
CA HIS A 344 25.44 -1.43 15.67
C HIS A 344 25.86 -2.88 15.93
N ASP A 345 26.55 -3.09 17.03
CA ASP A 345 26.85 -4.38 17.66
C ASP A 345 27.49 -5.40 16.70
N THR A 346 26.80 -6.50 16.43
CA THR A 346 27.22 -7.57 15.51
C THR A 346 26.28 -7.70 14.30
N ALA A 347 25.43 -6.71 14.08
CA ALA A 347 24.53 -6.67 12.95
C ALA A 347 25.30 -6.69 11.62
N LYS A 348 24.71 -7.29 10.61
CA LYS A 348 25.34 -7.55 9.31
C LYS A 348 24.48 -7.04 8.18
N VAL A 349 25.07 -6.25 7.29
CA VAL A 349 24.40 -5.80 6.05
C VAL A 349 25.31 -6.15 4.87
N PHE A 350 24.79 -6.91 3.89
CA PHE A 350 25.58 -7.41 2.77
C PHE A 350 24.73 -7.73 1.53
N GLY A 351 25.38 -8.10 0.43
CA GLY A 351 24.79 -8.15 -0.88
C GLY A 351 24.52 -6.72 -1.39
N ASP A 352 23.42 -6.54 -2.09
CA ASP A 352 22.96 -5.21 -2.54
C ASP A 352 22.02 -4.54 -1.50
N ALA A 353 21.97 -5.04 -0.27
CA ALA A 353 21.16 -4.46 0.80
C ALA A 353 21.72 -3.10 1.26
N LEU A 354 20.82 -2.17 1.57
CA LEU A 354 21.18 -0.80 1.93
C LEU A 354 20.51 -0.36 3.24
N ALA A 355 21.30 0.23 4.13
CA ALA A 355 20.84 1.01 5.27
C ALA A 355 21.09 2.50 5.01
N THR A 356 20.07 3.35 5.15
CA THR A 356 20.19 4.77 4.78
C THR A 356 19.36 5.68 5.66
N ASP A 357 19.47 6.99 5.44
CA ASP A 357 18.81 8.07 6.18
C ASP A 357 19.17 8.05 7.66
N ASP A 358 18.22 7.72 8.53
CA ASP A 358 18.40 7.67 9.99
C ASP A 358 18.15 6.25 10.55
N ALA A 359 18.16 5.22 9.70
CA ALA A 359 17.91 3.84 10.06
C ALA A 359 18.89 3.30 11.10
N GLN A 360 18.39 2.61 12.13
CA GLN A 360 19.17 2.05 13.21
C GLN A 360 19.05 0.53 13.23
N ILE A 361 20.17 -0.17 13.03
CA ILE A 361 20.23 -1.62 12.93
C ILE A 361 21.09 -2.16 14.07
N HIS A 362 20.51 -2.94 14.97
CA HIS A 362 21.15 -3.40 16.21
C HIS A 362 21.21 -4.92 16.35
N GLY A 363 21.88 -5.39 17.39
CA GLY A 363 21.91 -6.78 17.83
C GLY A 363 22.64 -7.71 16.85
N ASN A 364 22.04 -8.86 16.54
CA ASN A 364 22.53 -9.83 15.57
C ASN A 364 21.74 -9.81 14.25
N THR A 365 21.12 -8.68 13.95
CA THR A 365 20.28 -8.49 12.77
C THR A 365 21.04 -8.81 11.48
N ILE A 366 20.36 -9.40 10.51
CA ILE A 366 20.90 -9.68 9.18
C ILE A 366 20.03 -9.00 8.13
N ILE A 367 20.63 -8.06 7.40
CA ILE A 367 20.02 -7.42 6.24
C ILE A 367 20.82 -7.84 5.00
N LYS A 368 20.18 -8.41 3.99
CA LYS A 368 20.92 -8.95 2.85
C LYS A 368 20.14 -8.94 1.56
N ASP A 369 20.77 -9.40 0.49
CA ASP A 369 20.28 -9.49 -0.87
C ASP A 369 20.01 -8.08 -1.42
N LYS A 370 18.78 -7.63 -1.64
CA LYS A 370 18.41 -6.28 -2.07
C LYS A 370 17.49 -5.57 -1.07
N ALA A 371 17.54 -5.98 0.17
CA ALA A 371 16.69 -5.41 1.21
C ALA A 371 17.04 -3.95 1.51
N LEU A 372 16.03 -3.15 1.80
CA LEU A 372 16.16 -1.74 2.11
C LEU A 372 15.68 -1.43 3.52
N VAL A 373 16.50 -0.74 4.31
CA VAL A 373 16.12 -0.20 5.63
C VAL A 373 16.41 1.29 5.64
N GLU A 374 15.39 2.10 5.84
CA GLU A 374 15.47 3.54 5.59
C GLU A 374 14.66 4.40 6.56
N ASN A 375 14.78 5.71 6.43
CA ASN A 375 14.13 6.70 7.29
C ASN A 375 14.49 6.47 8.77
N ASN A 376 13.53 6.47 9.67
CA ASN A 376 13.75 6.22 11.10
C ASN A 376 13.49 4.76 11.49
N ALA A 377 13.58 3.83 10.54
CA ALA A 377 13.33 2.41 10.80
C ALA A 377 14.31 1.84 11.86
N PHE A 378 13.78 1.05 12.77
CA PHE A 378 14.53 0.43 13.85
C PHE A 378 14.46 -1.09 13.77
N VAL A 379 15.59 -1.74 13.47
CA VAL A 379 15.67 -3.19 13.31
C VAL A 379 16.66 -3.74 14.34
N THR A 380 16.24 -4.71 15.17
CA THR A 380 17.06 -5.18 16.29
C THR A 380 16.94 -6.68 16.57
N ASP A 381 17.70 -7.13 17.56
CA ASP A 381 17.79 -8.50 18.08
C ASP A 381 18.32 -9.51 17.04
N ASN A 382 17.51 -10.45 16.56
CA ASN A 382 17.89 -11.45 15.56
C ASN A 382 17.00 -11.35 14.31
N ALA A 383 16.49 -10.18 14.01
CA ALA A 383 15.62 -9.97 12.85
C ALA A 383 16.38 -10.22 11.53
N ILE A 384 15.65 -10.71 10.53
CA ILE A 384 16.21 -10.97 9.20
C ILE A 384 15.35 -10.24 8.16
N ILE A 385 16.00 -9.35 7.40
CA ILE A 385 15.38 -8.66 6.26
C ILE A 385 16.16 -9.07 5.01
N GLN A 386 15.47 -9.59 4.00
CA GLN A 386 16.15 -10.13 2.82
C GLN A 386 15.33 -10.01 1.54
N ASP A 387 15.90 -10.46 0.45
CA ASP A 387 15.36 -10.39 -0.92
C ASP A 387 15.16 -8.92 -1.33
N HIS A 388 13.95 -8.48 -1.66
CA HIS A 388 13.60 -7.09 -2.00
C HIS A 388 12.70 -6.45 -0.92
N ALA A 389 12.75 -6.98 0.30
CA ALA A 389 11.94 -6.47 1.39
C ALA A 389 12.37 -5.06 1.81
N SER A 390 11.39 -4.24 2.19
CA SER A 390 11.67 -2.90 2.70
C SER A 390 11.11 -2.67 4.10
N VAL A 391 11.87 -1.95 4.93
CA VAL A 391 11.44 -1.47 6.24
C VAL A 391 11.74 0.02 6.30
N SER A 392 10.71 0.85 6.48
CA SER A 392 10.85 2.30 6.38
C SER A 392 10.02 3.07 7.39
N ASP A 393 10.07 4.40 7.30
CA ASP A 393 9.42 5.35 8.19
C ASP A 393 9.87 5.15 9.65
N SER A 394 8.96 4.92 10.57
CA SER A 394 9.25 4.64 11.98
C SER A 394 8.91 3.19 12.37
N ALA A 395 8.95 2.29 11.40
CA ALA A 395 8.65 0.88 11.63
C ALA A 395 9.69 0.21 12.53
N ILE A 396 9.24 -0.68 13.39
CA ILE A 396 10.07 -1.43 14.32
C ILE A 396 9.99 -2.93 14.02
N VAL A 397 11.14 -3.55 13.75
CA VAL A 397 11.26 -4.99 13.52
C VAL A 397 12.25 -5.57 14.53
N ARG A 398 11.83 -6.53 15.35
CA ARG A 398 12.66 -7.07 16.42
C ARG A 398 12.46 -8.56 16.71
N ASP A 399 13.19 -9.07 17.68
CA ASP A 399 13.24 -10.46 18.12
C ASP A 399 13.74 -11.41 16.99
N ASN A 400 12.96 -12.37 16.55
CA ASN A 400 13.30 -13.30 15.47
C ASN A 400 12.40 -13.10 14.24
N ALA A 401 11.91 -11.89 14.04
CA ALA A 401 11.04 -11.55 12.92
C ALA A 401 11.77 -11.67 11.58
N ARG A 402 11.04 -12.07 10.54
CA ARG A 402 11.58 -12.24 9.19
C ARG A 402 10.72 -11.51 8.18
N ILE A 403 11.35 -10.63 7.40
CA ILE A 403 10.72 -9.91 6.29
C ILE A 403 11.47 -10.29 5.01
N TYR A 404 10.78 -10.79 4.00
CA TYR A 404 11.44 -11.27 2.79
C TYR A 404 10.54 -11.20 1.55
N ASN A 405 11.06 -11.60 0.40
CA ASN A 405 10.51 -11.37 -0.94
C ASN A 405 10.34 -9.85 -1.21
N ASN A 406 9.15 -9.38 -1.56
CA ASN A 406 8.86 -7.98 -1.84
C ASN A 406 8.00 -7.34 -0.73
N ALA A 407 8.04 -7.89 0.48
CA ALA A 407 7.22 -7.40 1.58
C ALA A 407 7.68 -6.02 2.05
N SER A 408 6.74 -5.16 2.41
CA SER A 408 7.00 -3.80 2.88
C SER A 408 6.39 -3.55 4.25
N VAL A 409 7.19 -3.01 5.16
CA VAL A 409 6.78 -2.62 6.52
C VAL A 409 7.13 -1.15 6.73
N TYR A 410 6.13 -0.30 6.94
CA TYR A 410 6.34 1.15 7.02
C TYR A 410 5.35 1.84 7.98
N GLY A 411 5.39 3.17 8.05
CA GLY A 411 4.63 3.94 9.04
C GLY A 411 5.19 3.75 10.44
N ASN A 412 4.34 3.45 11.39
CA ASN A 412 4.70 3.13 12.77
C ASN A 412 4.43 1.64 13.08
N ALA A 413 4.54 0.77 12.10
CA ALA A 413 4.25 -0.65 12.24
C ALA A 413 5.25 -1.34 13.18
N LEU A 414 4.76 -2.31 13.95
CA LEU A 414 5.56 -3.10 14.88
C LEU A 414 5.52 -4.59 14.53
N ILE A 415 6.67 -5.16 14.15
CA ILE A 415 6.81 -6.59 13.87
C ILE A 415 7.77 -7.20 14.88
N GLN A 416 7.31 -8.21 15.61
CA GLN A 416 8.13 -8.82 16.66
C GLN A 416 7.89 -10.32 16.84
N ASN A 417 8.67 -10.92 17.73
CA ASN A 417 8.73 -12.34 18.06
C ASN A 417 9.17 -13.22 16.85
N LYS A 418 8.44 -14.27 16.48
CA LYS A 418 8.77 -15.15 15.36
C LYS A 418 7.88 -14.90 14.14
N THR A 419 7.47 -13.66 13.96
CA THR A 419 6.59 -13.26 12.87
C THR A 419 7.31 -13.36 11.53
N SER A 420 6.57 -13.76 10.50
CA SER A 420 7.07 -13.91 9.13
C SER A 420 6.19 -13.13 8.16
N ILE A 421 6.78 -12.16 7.47
CA ILE A 421 6.12 -11.33 6.46
C ILE A 421 6.78 -11.58 5.11
N SER A 422 6.00 -11.92 4.08
CA SER A 422 6.57 -12.28 2.77
C SER A 422 5.61 -12.02 1.60
N GLY A 423 6.03 -12.39 0.40
CA GLY A 423 5.30 -12.08 -0.82
C GLY A 423 5.37 -10.58 -1.14
N ASN A 424 4.25 -9.98 -1.48
CA ASN A 424 4.08 -8.53 -1.66
C ASN A 424 3.24 -7.95 -0.50
N ALA A 425 3.29 -8.56 0.68
CA ALA A 425 2.51 -8.13 1.84
C ALA A 425 2.91 -6.72 2.29
N GLN A 426 1.94 -5.93 2.69
CA GLN A 426 2.11 -4.56 3.15
C GLN A 426 1.60 -4.39 4.57
N ILE A 427 2.45 -3.94 5.47
CA ILE A 427 2.12 -3.68 6.87
C ILE A 427 2.44 -2.22 7.16
N TYR A 428 1.44 -1.43 7.54
CA TYR A 428 1.66 0.01 7.68
C TYR A 428 0.76 0.68 8.73
N GLU A 429 0.89 2.02 8.81
CA GLU A 429 0.27 2.84 9.86
C GLU A 429 0.74 2.41 11.26
N HIS A 430 -0.14 1.97 12.14
CA HIS A 430 0.18 1.54 13.50
C HIS A 430 -0.09 0.04 13.72
N ALA A 431 -0.07 -0.75 12.67
CA ALA A 431 -0.33 -2.18 12.75
C ALA A 431 0.73 -2.90 13.60
N ALA A 432 0.30 -3.81 14.45
CA ALA A 432 1.18 -4.62 15.30
C ALA A 432 1.02 -6.10 15.02
N ILE A 433 2.10 -6.80 14.70
CA ILE A 433 2.07 -8.24 14.42
C ILE A 433 3.08 -8.95 15.31
N THR A 434 2.59 -9.92 16.07
CA THR A 434 3.36 -10.60 17.09
C THR A 434 3.13 -12.11 17.11
N GLY A 435 3.88 -12.82 17.93
CA GLY A 435 3.75 -14.28 18.11
C GLY A 435 4.48 -15.07 17.04
N THR A 436 3.81 -16.02 16.43
CA THR A 436 4.28 -16.83 15.30
C THR A 436 3.45 -16.57 14.04
N SER A 437 2.88 -15.36 13.95
CA SER A 437 1.97 -14.96 12.88
C SER A 437 2.68 -14.91 11.52
N GLN A 438 1.92 -15.23 10.47
CA GLN A 438 2.41 -15.24 9.10
C GLN A 438 1.53 -14.37 8.21
N VAL A 439 2.14 -13.48 7.44
CA VAL A 439 1.45 -12.64 6.46
C VAL A 439 2.15 -12.81 5.13
N THR A 440 1.41 -13.23 4.10
CA THR A 440 2.01 -13.59 2.82
C THR A 440 1.22 -13.05 1.63
N ASP A 441 1.75 -13.25 0.46
CA ASP A 441 1.16 -12.92 -0.84
C ASP A 441 0.92 -11.41 -1.00
N ASN A 442 -0.31 -10.96 -1.29
CA ASN A 442 -0.66 -9.55 -1.44
C ASN A 442 -1.49 -9.03 -0.26
N ALA A 443 -1.35 -9.64 0.91
CA ALA A 443 -2.11 -9.25 2.10
C ALA A 443 -1.76 -7.85 2.58
N GLN A 444 -2.75 -7.12 3.09
CA GLN A 444 -2.60 -5.75 3.60
C GLN A 444 -3.07 -5.67 5.05
N ILE A 445 -2.23 -5.15 5.92
CA ILE A 445 -2.58 -4.95 7.35
C ILE A 445 -2.23 -3.52 7.73
N HIS A 446 -3.22 -2.77 8.20
CA HIS A 446 -3.04 -1.35 8.52
C HIS A 446 -4.00 -0.86 9.61
N GLY A 447 -4.01 0.44 9.87
CA GLY A 447 -4.76 1.04 10.96
C GLY A 447 -4.09 0.77 12.31
N LEU A 448 -4.89 0.42 13.29
CA LEU A 448 -4.48 -0.03 14.62
C LEU A 448 -4.59 -1.56 14.76
N ALA A 449 -4.59 -2.29 13.64
CA ALA A 449 -4.78 -3.74 13.62
C ALA A 449 -3.72 -4.46 14.46
N ASN A 450 -4.14 -5.40 15.28
CA ASN A 450 -3.26 -6.15 16.19
C ASN A 450 -3.42 -7.66 15.97
N LEU A 451 -2.36 -8.30 15.51
CA LEU A 451 -2.29 -9.74 15.31
C LEU A 451 -1.38 -10.38 16.35
N SER A 452 -1.87 -11.40 17.05
CA SER A 452 -1.10 -12.09 18.08
C SER A 452 -1.35 -13.61 18.09
N GLY A 453 -0.37 -14.39 18.49
CA GLY A 453 -0.44 -15.85 18.46
C GLY A 453 0.08 -16.44 17.16
N ASN A 454 -0.67 -17.32 16.53
CA ASN A 454 -0.36 -18.00 15.27
C ASN A 454 -1.37 -17.64 14.19
N VAL A 455 -1.53 -16.32 13.96
CA VAL A 455 -2.46 -15.78 12.95
C VAL A 455 -1.86 -15.95 11.56
N ILE A 456 -2.67 -16.38 10.60
CA ILE A 456 -2.24 -16.57 9.20
C ILE A 456 -3.10 -15.70 8.28
N ILE A 457 -2.48 -14.77 7.60
CA ILE A 457 -3.12 -13.89 6.61
C ILE A 457 -2.45 -14.13 5.26
N THR A 458 -3.25 -14.45 4.24
CA THR A 458 -2.70 -14.83 2.92
C THR A 458 -3.48 -14.20 1.77
N GLU A 459 -2.95 -14.34 0.58
CA GLU A 459 -3.54 -13.92 -0.68
C GLU A 459 -3.81 -12.40 -0.71
N CYS A 460 -5.03 -11.98 -0.96
CA CYS A 460 -5.41 -10.56 -1.04
C CYS A 460 -6.22 -10.09 0.19
N ALA A 461 -6.09 -10.80 1.31
CA ALA A 461 -6.82 -10.48 2.53
C ALA A 461 -6.43 -9.13 3.12
N LYS A 462 -7.40 -8.41 3.67
CA LYS A 462 -7.22 -7.07 4.26
C LYS A 462 -7.64 -7.04 5.71
N ILE A 463 -6.76 -6.55 6.57
CA ILE A 463 -7.04 -6.32 7.98
C ILE A 463 -6.81 -4.83 8.27
N ALA A 464 -7.82 -4.16 8.81
CA ALA A 464 -7.80 -2.71 8.99
C ALA A 464 -8.52 -2.26 10.27
N GLY A 465 -8.55 -0.96 10.51
CA GLY A 465 -9.20 -0.37 11.66
C GLY A 465 -8.50 -0.76 12.96
N ASN A 466 -9.26 -1.08 13.99
CA ASN A 466 -8.78 -1.53 15.30
C ASN A 466 -9.04 -3.04 15.47
N ALA A 467 -8.85 -3.83 14.42
CA ALA A 467 -9.13 -5.27 14.44
C ALA A 467 -8.10 -6.04 15.28
N HIS A 468 -8.58 -6.93 16.15
CA HIS A 468 -7.75 -7.79 16.99
C HIS A 468 -7.90 -9.26 16.59
N LEU A 469 -6.87 -9.85 16.01
CA LEU A 469 -6.82 -11.26 15.63
C LEU A 469 -5.86 -12.00 16.54
N LYS A 470 -6.31 -13.10 17.14
CA LYS A 470 -5.54 -13.84 18.15
C LYS A 470 -5.52 -15.34 17.89
N GLU A 471 -4.56 -16.02 18.53
CA GLU A 471 -4.46 -17.49 18.53
C GLU A 471 -4.23 -18.08 17.13
N ASN A 472 -5.16 -18.87 16.57
CA ASN A 472 -4.97 -19.59 15.32
C ASN A 472 -5.92 -19.08 14.22
N VAL A 473 -6.27 -17.81 14.24
CA VAL A 473 -7.14 -17.20 13.23
C VAL A 473 -6.50 -17.25 11.84
N ARG A 474 -7.31 -17.53 10.83
CA ARG A 474 -6.89 -17.52 9.42
C ARG A 474 -7.78 -16.59 8.59
N VAL A 475 -7.17 -15.74 7.78
CA VAL A 475 -7.89 -14.88 6.82
C VAL A 475 -7.21 -15.01 5.46
N SER A 476 -7.99 -15.29 4.42
CA SER A 476 -7.46 -15.57 3.09
C SER A 476 -8.35 -15.05 1.96
N GLU A 477 -7.90 -15.22 0.73
CA GLU A 477 -8.56 -14.80 -0.49
C GLU A 477 -8.76 -13.27 -0.52
N PHE A 478 -9.97 -12.77 -0.65
CA PHE A 478 -10.30 -11.33 -0.68
C PHE A 478 -11.04 -10.89 0.59
N ALA A 479 -10.93 -11.67 1.66
CA ALA A 479 -11.62 -11.38 2.90
C ALA A 479 -11.14 -10.07 3.53
N THR A 480 -12.06 -9.33 4.12
CA THR A 480 -11.79 -8.05 4.77
C THR A 480 -12.25 -8.06 6.22
N ILE A 481 -11.36 -7.75 7.13
CA ILE A 481 -11.65 -7.57 8.56
C ILE A 481 -11.35 -6.10 8.89
N CYS A 482 -12.31 -5.37 9.42
CA CYS A 482 -12.11 -3.95 9.75
C CYS A 482 -12.91 -3.53 10.98
N ASP A 483 -12.76 -2.26 11.38
CA ASP A 483 -13.36 -1.65 12.56
C ASP A 483 -12.83 -2.28 13.87
N ASP A 484 -13.67 -2.47 14.88
CA ASP A 484 -13.30 -3.00 16.20
C ASP A 484 -13.55 -4.53 16.31
N VAL A 485 -13.25 -5.27 15.26
CA VAL A 485 -13.48 -6.72 15.22
C VAL A 485 -12.47 -7.46 16.09
N VAL A 486 -12.96 -8.46 16.85
CA VAL A 486 -12.13 -9.38 17.63
C VAL A 486 -12.34 -10.81 17.13
N LEU A 487 -11.30 -11.44 16.61
CA LEU A 487 -11.31 -12.85 16.22
C LEU A 487 -10.29 -13.63 17.04
N SER A 488 -10.70 -14.77 17.59
CA SER A 488 -9.81 -15.66 18.36
C SER A 488 -10.16 -17.13 18.13
N GLY A 489 -9.40 -18.04 18.72
CA GLY A 489 -9.61 -19.48 18.52
C GLY A 489 -9.08 -19.97 17.17
N HIS A 490 -9.95 -20.61 16.44
CA HIS A 490 -9.67 -21.18 15.10
C HIS A 490 -10.59 -20.59 14.02
N VAL A 491 -10.98 -19.35 14.17
CA VAL A 491 -11.84 -18.66 13.19
C VAL A 491 -11.15 -18.60 11.83
N HIS A 492 -11.87 -18.94 10.79
CA HIS A 492 -11.40 -18.85 9.41
C HIS A 492 -12.33 -17.95 8.59
N VAL A 493 -11.78 -16.90 7.98
CA VAL A 493 -12.52 -15.99 7.09
C VAL A 493 -11.89 -16.00 5.71
N SER A 494 -12.70 -16.24 4.67
CA SER A 494 -12.20 -16.36 3.29
C SER A 494 -13.23 -15.89 2.25
N GLY A 495 -12.95 -16.05 0.97
CA GLY A 495 -13.79 -15.55 -0.11
C GLY A 495 -13.76 -14.04 -0.20
N HIS A 496 -14.92 -13.45 -0.44
CA HIS A 496 -15.16 -12.00 -0.38
C HIS A 496 -15.89 -11.60 0.92
N ALA A 497 -15.73 -12.40 1.97
CA ALA A 497 -16.39 -12.15 3.25
C ALA A 497 -15.85 -10.89 3.92
N GLN A 498 -16.74 -10.14 4.54
CA GLN A 498 -16.39 -8.96 5.33
C GLN A 498 -16.88 -9.14 6.77
N VAL A 499 -15.99 -8.99 7.73
CA VAL A 499 -16.35 -8.95 9.15
C VAL A 499 -16.00 -7.56 9.68
N ARG A 500 -16.99 -6.86 10.25
CA ARG A 500 -16.84 -5.46 10.63
C ARG A 500 -17.68 -5.06 11.84
N LYS A 501 -17.56 -3.81 12.27
CA LYS A 501 -18.15 -3.23 13.48
C LYS A 501 -17.61 -3.90 14.76
N LEU A 502 -18.37 -3.96 15.81
CA LEU A 502 -18.02 -4.59 17.09
C LEU A 502 -18.29 -6.10 17.08
N THR A 503 -17.82 -6.83 16.06
CA THR A 503 -18.03 -8.28 15.97
C THR A 503 -16.92 -9.04 16.70
N ALA A 504 -17.31 -9.89 17.66
CA ALA A 504 -16.39 -10.81 18.33
C ALA A 504 -16.75 -12.26 18.01
N LEU A 505 -15.79 -13.05 17.51
CA LEU A 505 -15.91 -14.48 17.23
C LEU A 505 -14.74 -15.22 17.88
N GLU A 506 -15.02 -16.27 18.66
CA GLU A 506 -14.06 -16.90 19.56
C GLU A 506 -14.10 -18.43 19.48
N GLY A 507 -14.18 -19.01 18.31
CA GLY A 507 -14.36 -20.44 18.21
C GLY A 507 -13.70 -21.08 16.99
N HIS A 508 -14.50 -21.82 16.27
CA HIS A 508 -14.10 -22.56 15.06
C HIS A 508 -14.97 -22.16 13.86
N GLU A 509 -15.46 -20.92 13.87
CA GLU A 509 -16.32 -20.40 12.82
C GLU A 509 -15.57 -20.33 11.49
N THR A 510 -16.26 -20.73 10.45
CA THR A 510 -15.79 -20.58 9.07
C THR A 510 -16.75 -19.66 8.32
N ILE A 511 -16.27 -18.54 7.88
CA ILE A 511 -17.01 -17.51 7.15
C ILE A 511 -16.39 -17.40 5.75
N THR A 512 -17.17 -17.68 4.72
CA THR A 512 -16.68 -17.67 3.35
C THR A 512 -17.75 -17.20 2.36
N GLY A 513 -17.36 -16.97 1.11
CA GLY A 513 -18.23 -16.44 0.06
C GLY A 513 -18.39 -14.92 0.17
N SER A 514 -19.46 -14.38 -0.42
CA SER A 514 -19.75 -12.95 -0.41
C SER A 514 -20.75 -12.63 0.70
N VAL A 515 -20.29 -12.53 1.93
CA VAL A 515 -21.11 -12.25 3.11
C VAL A 515 -20.54 -11.09 3.92
N VAL A 516 -21.41 -10.29 4.51
CA VAL A 516 -21.03 -9.22 5.44
C VAL A 516 -21.56 -9.58 6.82
N ILE A 517 -20.66 -9.75 7.78
CA ILE A 517 -20.95 -10.01 9.18
C ILE A 517 -20.69 -8.72 9.98
N THR A 518 -21.69 -8.28 10.72
CA THR A 518 -21.65 -7.05 11.52
C THR A 518 -21.93 -7.28 13.00
N SER A 519 -22.29 -8.52 13.37
CA SER A 519 -22.55 -8.95 14.74
C SER A 519 -22.29 -10.45 14.89
N ALA A 520 -21.89 -10.89 16.07
CA ALA A 520 -21.62 -12.29 16.36
C ALA A 520 -22.89 -13.19 16.27
N ASP A 521 -24.09 -12.64 16.51
CA ASP A 521 -25.37 -13.36 16.40
C ASP A 521 -25.78 -13.66 14.94
N GLU A 522 -25.05 -13.15 13.97
CA GLU A 522 -25.17 -13.51 12.54
C GLU A 522 -24.42 -14.81 12.18
N VAL A 523 -23.59 -15.32 13.08
CA VAL A 523 -22.80 -16.54 12.89
C VAL A 523 -23.16 -17.58 13.92
N PHE A 524 -23.49 -18.77 13.48
CA PHE A 524 -23.79 -19.92 14.32
C PHE A 524 -22.81 -21.06 14.01
N CYS A 525 -22.04 -21.47 15.00
CA CYS A 525 -21.06 -22.55 14.87
C CYS A 525 -21.33 -23.66 15.90
N VAL A 526 -21.36 -24.90 15.43
CA VAL A 526 -21.59 -26.05 16.30
C VAL A 526 -20.52 -27.10 16.07
N LYS A 527 -20.01 -27.63 17.17
CA LYS A 527 -19.14 -28.80 17.16
C LYS A 527 -19.95 -30.08 16.89
N LEU A 528 -19.51 -30.87 15.96
CA LEU A 528 -20.08 -32.14 15.60
C LEU A 528 -19.39 -33.23 16.47
N ASP A 529 -19.96 -33.54 17.63
CA ASP A 529 -19.50 -34.70 18.40
C ASP A 529 -20.05 -35.98 17.75
N THR A 530 -19.14 -36.84 17.29
CA THR A 530 -19.37 -38.25 16.92
C THR A 530 -20.52 -38.54 15.95
N ILE A 531 -20.54 -37.96 14.78
CA ILE A 531 -21.13 -38.64 13.63
C ILE A 531 -19.93 -39.25 12.86
N ASP A 532 -19.76 -40.57 12.98
CA ASP A 532 -18.77 -41.30 12.21
C ASP A 532 -19.16 -41.24 10.73
N ASN A 533 -18.56 -40.35 10.01
CA ASN A 533 -18.80 -40.09 8.60
C ASN A 533 -17.79 -40.85 7.70
N GLY A 534 -17.12 -41.88 8.25
CA GLY A 534 -16.28 -42.80 7.46
C GLY A 534 -15.01 -42.17 6.86
N TYR A 535 -14.65 -40.93 7.26
CA TYR A 535 -13.41 -40.25 6.87
C TYR A 535 -12.61 -39.88 8.12
N GLY A 536 -11.66 -40.76 8.48
CA GLY A 536 -10.87 -40.74 9.71
C GLY A 536 -9.91 -39.57 9.90
N HIS A 537 -10.27 -38.32 9.57
CA HIS A 537 -9.47 -37.13 9.85
C HIS A 537 -10.12 -36.22 10.90
N PRO A 538 -9.37 -35.84 11.96
CA PRO A 538 -9.88 -35.05 13.09
C PRO A 538 -10.19 -33.56 12.80
N THR A 539 -10.02 -33.09 11.59
CA THR A 539 -10.07 -31.64 11.25
C THR A 539 -11.44 -31.10 10.88
N ASN A 540 -12.52 -31.94 10.82
CA ASN A 540 -13.83 -31.47 10.32
C ASN A 540 -14.95 -31.62 11.36
N ARG A 541 -14.69 -31.07 12.56
CA ARG A 541 -15.62 -31.24 13.70
C ARG A 541 -16.64 -30.11 13.85
N TYR A 542 -16.64 -29.11 12.98
CA TYR A 542 -17.50 -27.94 13.14
C TYR A 542 -18.32 -27.67 11.89
N ILE A 543 -19.54 -27.20 12.08
CA ILE A 543 -20.41 -26.70 11.04
C ILE A 543 -20.76 -25.24 11.36
N THR A 544 -20.59 -24.35 10.42
CA THR A 544 -20.89 -22.92 10.56
C THR A 544 -22.06 -22.54 9.67
N TYR A 545 -22.95 -21.71 10.19
CA TYR A 545 -24.04 -21.06 9.45
C TYR A 545 -23.88 -19.54 9.53
N THR A 546 -24.00 -18.88 8.40
CA THR A 546 -23.99 -17.42 8.30
C THR A 546 -25.36 -16.93 7.88
N LYS A 547 -26.00 -16.15 8.77
CA LYS A 547 -27.40 -15.69 8.66
C LYS A 547 -27.63 -14.72 7.50
N PRO A 548 -26.72 -13.72 7.22
CA PRO A 548 -27.00 -12.73 6.18
C PRO A 548 -27.13 -13.30 4.77
N ASN A 549 -26.43 -14.36 4.45
CA ASN A 549 -26.47 -14.99 3.12
C ASN A 549 -27.14 -16.39 3.12
N ASP A 550 -27.64 -16.84 4.27
CA ASP A 550 -28.28 -18.16 4.45
C ASP A 550 -27.42 -19.33 3.99
N MET A 551 -26.13 -19.32 4.31
CA MET A 551 -25.17 -20.33 3.85
C MET A 551 -24.61 -21.15 5.00
N TRP A 552 -24.40 -22.45 4.72
CA TRP A 552 -23.77 -23.43 5.60
C TRP A 552 -22.40 -23.78 5.09
N TYR A 553 -21.45 -23.84 5.98
CA TYR A 553 -20.11 -24.34 5.71
C TYR A 553 -19.79 -25.56 6.58
N HIS A 554 -19.43 -26.66 5.94
CA HIS A 554 -18.98 -27.88 6.60
C HIS A 554 -18.10 -28.68 5.66
N HIS A 555 -16.82 -28.80 5.94
CA HIS A 555 -15.84 -29.54 5.15
C HIS A 555 -15.82 -29.12 3.67
N LYS A 556 -16.42 -29.91 2.77
CA LYS A 556 -16.52 -29.63 1.33
C LYS A 556 -17.87 -29.03 0.91
N LEU A 557 -18.77 -28.86 1.86
CA LEU A 557 -20.07 -28.25 1.60
C LEU A 557 -19.98 -26.74 1.87
N TYR A 558 -20.24 -25.95 0.86
CA TYR A 558 -20.62 -24.56 0.97
C TYR A 558 -21.93 -24.41 0.21
N GLY A 559 -23.01 -24.23 0.91
CA GLY A 559 -24.34 -24.25 0.28
C GLY A 559 -25.47 -23.81 1.20
N THR A 560 -26.62 -23.63 0.58
CA THR A 560 -27.87 -23.24 1.24
C THR A 560 -28.38 -24.32 2.21
N SER A 561 -29.34 -23.95 3.03
CA SER A 561 -30.04 -24.88 3.93
C SER A 561 -30.65 -26.09 3.18
N ARG A 562 -31.10 -25.91 1.94
CA ARG A 562 -31.61 -27.00 1.09
C ARG A 562 -30.48 -27.94 0.64
N GLU A 563 -29.35 -27.39 0.27
CA GLU A 563 -28.18 -28.19 -0.14
C GLU A 563 -27.57 -28.94 1.02
N LEU A 564 -27.54 -28.35 2.23
CA LEU A 564 -27.18 -29.06 3.44
C LEU A 564 -28.03 -30.30 3.65
N LEU A 565 -29.36 -30.19 3.54
CA LEU A 565 -30.26 -31.35 3.68
C LEU A 565 -30.06 -32.40 2.61
N ARG A 566 -29.73 -32.00 1.36
CA ARG A 566 -29.45 -32.93 0.26
C ARG A 566 -28.10 -33.63 0.41
N SER A 567 -27.13 -33.03 1.07
CA SER A 567 -25.79 -33.59 1.29
C SER A 567 -25.78 -34.77 2.30
N ALA A 568 -26.85 -34.91 3.10
CA ALA A 568 -26.96 -35.98 4.08
C ALA A 568 -26.97 -37.34 3.44
N LYS A 569 -25.98 -38.17 3.79
CA LYS A 569 -25.79 -39.56 3.27
C LYS A 569 -26.56 -40.60 4.06
N THR A 570 -26.93 -40.30 5.32
CA THR A 570 -27.66 -41.20 6.22
C THR A 570 -28.92 -40.55 6.79
N SER A 571 -29.86 -41.37 7.27
CA SER A 571 -31.07 -40.88 7.95
C SER A 571 -30.74 -40.06 9.21
N ASP A 572 -29.71 -40.45 9.94
CA ASP A 572 -29.28 -39.78 11.17
C ASP A 572 -28.64 -38.44 10.87
N GLN A 573 -27.77 -38.34 9.84
CA GLN A 573 -27.27 -37.06 9.36
C GLN A 573 -28.41 -36.12 8.95
N ARG A 574 -29.39 -36.64 8.21
CA ARG A 574 -30.53 -35.82 7.78
C ARG A 574 -31.39 -35.36 8.95
N ARG A 575 -31.57 -36.21 9.97
CA ARG A 575 -32.28 -35.87 11.20
C ARG A 575 -31.54 -34.77 11.97
N PHE A 576 -30.21 -34.92 12.09
CA PHE A 576 -29.36 -33.93 12.73
C PHE A 576 -29.39 -32.59 11.99
N TYR A 577 -29.22 -32.57 10.69
CA TYR A 577 -29.30 -31.31 9.90
C TYR A 577 -30.67 -30.64 10.06
N LYS A 578 -31.75 -31.40 10.13
CA LYS A 578 -33.08 -30.83 10.42
C LYS A 578 -33.15 -30.16 11.80
N GLN A 579 -32.43 -30.70 12.81
CA GLN A 579 -32.33 -30.08 14.13
C GLN A 579 -31.52 -28.78 14.09
N LEU A 580 -30.39 -28.77 13.38
CA LEU A 580 -29.60 -27.54 13.18
C LEU A 580 -30.40 -26.43 12.51
N LEU A 581 -31.17 -26.76 11.46
CA LEU A 581 -32.04 -25.79 10.79
C LEU A 581 -33.05 -25.18 11.73
N LYS A 582 -33.66 -25.96 12.61
CA LYS A 582 -34.58 -25.43 13.64
C LYS A 582 -33.88 -24.47 14.61
N LEU A 583 -32.65 -24.75 15.00
CA LEU A 583 -31.87 -23.89 15.91
C LEU A 583 -31.61 -22.51 15.30
N VAL A 584 -31.40 -22.43 13.99
CA VAL A 584 -31.22 -21.15 13.29
C VAL A 584 -32.52 -20.54 12.76
N GLY A 585 -33.68 -21.03 13.24
CA GLY A 585 -34.99 -20.50 12.89
C GLY A 585 -35.51 -20.89 11.49
N LYS A 586 -34.90 -21.91 10.85
CA LYS A 586 -35.36 -22.43 9.55
C LYS A 586 -36.27 -23.63 9.74
N HIS A 587 -37.44 -23.61 9.12
CA HIS A 587 -38.36 -24.74 9.20
C HIS A 587 -38.07 -25.75 8.08
N PRO A 588 -37.65 -27.01 8.40
CA PRO A 588 -37.22 -28.00 7.39
C PRO A 588 -38.28 -28.42 6.36
N LEU A 589 -39.55 -28.08 6.61
CA LEU A 589 -40.67 -28.40 5.69
C LEU A 589 -40.82 -27.38 4.56
N PHE A 590 -40.19 -26.20 4.66
CA PHE A 590 -40.26 -25.13 3.68
C PHE A 590 -38.96 -25.00 2.84
N LEU A 591 -38.02 -25.92 3.04
CA LEU A 591 -36.76 -26.02 2.31
C LEU A 591 -36.74 -27.23 1.36
#